data_712567ddeb91d45fd43098c20891fa04
#
_entry.id   712567ddeb91d45fd43098c20891fa04
#
_cell.length_a   1.000
_cell.length_b   1.000
_cell.length_c   1.000
_cell.angle_alpha   90.00
_cell.angle_beta   90.00
_cell.angle_gamma   90.00
#
_symmetry.space_group_name_H-M   'P 1'
#
loop_
_entity.id
_entity.type
_entity.pdbx_description
1 polymer ?
#
loop_
_entity_poly.entity_id
_entity_poly.type
_entity_poly.pdbx_seq_one_letter_code
_entity_poly.pdbx_strand_id
1 'polypeptide(L)'
;MQLTRSQLIIIGSVVFVVLLAIGVFTGILPGARTLTQTAPEVSLTIWGTDDRELFNENLNNYETLRTNVRVKYTELDPETYEQTVINALAAKSGPDIIMFNNSWLVKHYDKIIPLNETQLTQKSFQEMFPEVVGQDFSPIDKIYALPLYIDTLALFYNRDTFDKKGIALPPKDWLDFQNLIPKLNEKDLSGNFLKEAAAIGGSENNIDKASELLMLLMLQSGAKMTNEDFSQASFSQSVEGKYPGMDALSFYAKFSDPEDIYYTWNEKMANSLDNFANGNTAMIFNYSSSAGKIKSKNPFLNFKAAEMPQPTGSDKSVNYPDYWGLAVTNNSKNSDWAWDLILYLTANDNAAEKYLLTSNRPPATRSLIQKYINHPTLGIFAKQALSARSWPQVDEKQNSAIFSQMIEAVVGKQLNQRDALLQAEREVTELMTTKK
;
A
#
# COMPACT_ATOMS: atom_id res chain seq x y z
N MET A 1 45.01 31.79 67.66
CA MET A 1 45.23 30.44 67.08
C MET A 1 45.95 30.65 65.76
N GLN A 2 47.24 30.36 65.66
CA GLN A 2 47.99 30.48 64.39
C GLN A 2 47.84 29.15 63.58
N LEU A 3 47.35 29.30 62.39
CA LEU A 3 47.20 28.16 61.49
C LEU A 3 48.56 27.61 61.03
N THR A 4 48.75 26.32 61.08
CA THR A 4 49.96 25.66 60.60
C THR A 4 50.09 25.79 59.09
N ARG A 5 51.33 25.75 58.54
CA ARG A 5 51.57 25.81 57.08
C ARG A 5 50.77 24.74 56.31
N SER A 6 50.57 23.54 56.83
CA SER A 6 49.77 22.46 56.23
C SER A 6 48.30 22.82 56.23
N GLN A 7 47.74 23.47 57.25
CA GLN A 7 46.32 23.88 57.25
C GLN A 7 46.04 24.99 56.24
N LEU A 8 47.01 25.93 56.04
CA LEU A 8 46.91 26.98 55.03
C LEU A 8 46.91 26.41 53.62
N ILE A 9 47.72 25.36 53.35
CA ILE A 9 47.76 24.68 52.06
C ILE A 9 46.43 23.94 51.78
N ILE A 10 45.91 23.25 52.79
CA ILE A 10 44.64 22.55 52.69
C ILE A 10 43.47 23.52 52.39
N ILE A 11 43.37 24.61 53.14
CA ILE A 11 42.35 25.65 52.95
C ILE A 11 42.51 26.30 51.58
N GLY A 12 43.73 26.61 51.15
CA GLY A 12 43.98 27.15 49.80
C GLY A 12 43.55 26.21 48.68
N SER A 13 43.83 24.90 48.85
CA SER A 13 43.40 23.87 47.86
C SER A 13 41.90 23.75 47.85
N VAL A 14 41.19 23.74 48.95
CA VAL A 14 39.73 23.69 49.03
C VAL A 14 39.10 24.91 48.36
N VAL A 15 39.60 26.11 48.65
CA VAL A 15 39.13 27.36 48.04
C VAL A 15 39.38 27.36 46.54
N PHE A 16 40.52 26.86 46.09
CA PHE A 16 40.83 26.76 44.67
C PHE A 16 39.88 25.79 43.95
N VAL A 17 39.58 24.61 44.51
CA VAL A 17 38.60 23.64 43.94
C VAL A 17 37.20 24.23 43.90
N VAL A 18 36.77 24.95 44.93
CA VAL A 18 35.48 25.65 44.99
C VAL A 18 35.40 26.74 43.91
N LEU A 19 36.47 27.54 43.74
CA LEU A 19 36.53 28.57 42.72
C LEU A 19 36.56 27.96 41.30
N LEU A 20 37.26 26.85 41.10
CA LEU A 20 37.19 26.06 39.84
C LEU A 20 35.79 25.55 39.57
N ALA A 21 35.12 24.96 40.57
CA ALA A 21 33.75 24.51 40.45
C ALA A 21 32.79 25.65 40.09
N ILE A 22 32.90 26.80 40.78
CA ILE A 22 32.13 28.00 40.48
C ILE A 22 32.44 28.51 39.08
N GLY A 23 33.70 28.53 38.65
CA GLY A 23 34.08 28.93 37.27
C GLY A 23 33.53 28.01 36.19
N VAL A 24 33.43 26.73 36.47
CA VAL A 24 32.77 25.73 35.58
C VAL A 24 31.26 25.92 35.58
N PHE A 25 30.62 26.08 36.74
CA PHE A 25 29.16 26.26 36.84
C PHE A 25 28.68 27.62 36.29
N THR A 26 29.49 28.67 36.42
CA THR A 26 29.16 29.99 35.86
C THR A 26 29.51 30.14 34.39
N GLY A 27 30.13 29.09 33.78
CA GLY A 27 30.49 29.08 32.38
C GLY A 27 31.70 29.95 32.02
N ILE A 28 32.48 30.42 33.01
CA ILE A 28 33.73 31.14 32.79
C ILE A 28 34.83 30.18 32.36
N LEU A 29 34.78 28.94 32.83
CA LEU A 29 35.71 27.86 32.43
C LEU A 29 35.01 26.86 31.54
N PRO A 30 35.67 26.31 30.47
CA PRO A 30 35.10 25.28 29.64
C PRO A 30 34.86 23.99 30.43
N GLY A 31 33.65 23.47 30.43
CA GLY A 31 33.26 22.23 31.12
C GLY A 31 31.77 22.13 31.41
N ALA A 32 31.15 23.18 31.98
CA ALA A 32 29.71 23.14 32.28
C ALA A 32 28.82 23.47 31.10
N ARG A 33 29.29 24.18 30.08
CA ARG A 33 28.51 24.47 28.87
C ARG A 33 28.28 23.27 28.01
N THR A 34 29.07 22.21 28.11
CA THR A 34 28.87 20.95 27.38
C THR A 34 27.82 20.07 28.05
N LEU A 35 27.48 20.30 29.33
CA LEU A 35 26.48 19.51 30.06
C LEU A 35 25.04 20.07 29.95
N THR A 36 24.86 21.27 29.40
CA THR A 36 23.56 21.93 29.26
C THR A 36 23.21 22.35 27.82
N GLN A 37 23.95 21.88 26.80
CA GLN A 37 23.45 22.01 25.45
C GLN A 37 22.28 21.05 25.29
N THR A 38 21.06 21.53 25.56
CA THR A 38 19.86 20.89 25.06
C THR A 38 20.04 20.74 23.55
N ALA A 39 19.88 19.51 23.03
CA ALA A 39 19.91 19.27 21.60
C ALA A 39 18.99 20.31 20.93
N PRO A 40 19.38 20.87 19.77
CA PRO A 40 18.55 21.85 19.07
C PRO A 40 17.17 21.27 18.82
N GLU A 41 16.14 22.08 19.02
CA GLU A 41 14.77 21.67 18.78
C GLU A 41 14.57 21.42 17.28
N VAL A 42 14.02 20.24 16.97
CA VAL A 42 13.72 19.77 15.60
C VAL A 42 12.20 19.77 15.42
N SER A 43 11.71 20.44 14.40
CA SER A 43 10.30 20.38 14.00
C SER A 43 10.18 19.58 12.72
N LEU A 44 9.36 18.53 12.73
CA LEU A 44 9.04 17.68 11.59
C LEU A 44 7.57 17.85 11.20
N THR A 45 7.32 17.84 9.91
CA THR A 45 5.98 17.92 9.34
C THR A 45 5.68 16.66 8.50
N ILE A 46 4.51 16.05 8.72
CA ILE A 46 4.01 14.92 7.95
C ILE A 46 2.73 15.36 7.23
N TRP A 47 2.65 15.08 5.92
CA TRP A 47 1.39 15.19 5.18
C TRP A 47 0.92 13.82 4.77
N GLY A 48 -0.37 13.55 4.97
CA GLY A 48 -1.00 12.26 4.63
C GLY A 48 -2.48 12.40 4.35
N THR A 49 -3.08 11.30 3.94
CA THR A 49 -4.51 11.17 3.64
C THR A 49 -5.29 10.45 4.73
N ASP A 50 -4.60 9.82 5.64
CA ASP A 50 -5.22 9.13 6.77
C ASP A 50 -5.65 10.13 7.83
N ASP A 51 -6.69 9.78 8.59
CA ASP A 51 -7.14 10.56 9.74
C ASP A 51 -5.98 10.75 10.74
N ARG A 52 -5.83 11.99 11.19
CA ARG A 52 -4.80 12.37 12.17
C ARG A 52 -4.85 11.51 13.44
N GLU A 53 -6.02 11.07 13.86
CA GLU A 53 -6.19 10.28 15.07
C GLU A 53 -5.44 8.95 15.03
N LEU A 54 -5.22 8.38 13.82
CA LEU A 54 -4.47 7.15 13.63
C LEU A 54 -3.00 7.27 14.06
N PHE A 55 -2.45 8.50 14.05
CA PHE A 55 -1.05 8.78 14.38
C PHE A 55 -0.84 9.39 15.77
N ASN A 56 -1.86 9.98 16.38
CA ASN A 56 -1.72 10.80 17.59
C ASN A 56 -0.96 10.09 18.72
N GLU A 57 -1.32 8.85 19.05
CA GLU A 57 -0.65 8.12 20.14
C GLU A 57 0.82 7.84 19.81
N ASN A 58 1.11 7.40 18.58
CA ASN A 58 2.47 7.12 18.15
C ASN A 58 3.34 8.36 18.11
N LEU A 59 2.82 9.50 17.63
CA LEU A 59 3.55 10.76 17.58
C LEU A 59 3.85 11.29 18.99
N ASN A 60 2.88 11.23 19.91
CA ASN A 60 3.09 11.61 21.31
C ASN A 60 4.14 10.73 22.01
N ASN A 61 4.12 9.43 21.75
CA ASN A 61 5.11 8.49 22.28
C ASN A 61 6.51 8.79 21.70
N TYR A 62 6.60 9.08 20.40
CA TYR A 62 7.85 9.45 19.77
C TYR A 62 8.43 10.76 20.33
N GLU A 63 7.61 11.81 20.52
CA GLU A 63 8.04 13.07 21.15
C GLU A 63 8.48 12.89 22.61
N THR A 64 7.91 11.91 23.31
CA THR A 64 8.35 11.54 24.66
C THR A 64 9.72 10.86 24.64
N LEU A 65 9.98 10.00 23.64
CA LEU A 65 11.27 9.34 23.43
C LEU A 65 12.36 10.30 22.91
N ARG A 66 11.97 11.28 22.11
CA ARG A 66 12.81 12.28 21.45
C ARG A 66 12.43 13.69 21.93
N THR A 67 12.81 14.03 23.14
CA THR A 67 12.33 15.24 23.84
C THR A 67 12.62 16.56 23.11
N ASN A 68 13.60 16.56 22.20
CA ASN A 68 13.96 17.69 21.35
C ASN A 68 13.24 17.71 19.99
N VAL A 69 12.35 16.75 19.70
CA VAL A 69 11.60 16.68 18.43
C VAL A 69 10.14 17.03 18.66
N ARG A 70 9.56 17.79 17.72
CA ARG A 70 8.11 18.05 17.63
C ARG A 70 7.62 17.65 16.27
N VAL A 71 6.46 16.99 16.21
CA VAL A 71 5.90 16.44 14.98
C VAL A 71 4.50 16.99 14.74
N LYS A 72 4.29 17.56 13.56
CA LYS A 72 2.98 18.04 13.11
C LYS A 72 2.48 17.17 11.95
N TYR A 73 1.38 16.49 12.15
CA TYR A 73 0.65 15.80 11.07
C TYR A 73 -0.42 16.72 10.48
N THR A 74 -0.52 16.73 9.15
CA THR A 74 -1.56 17.44 8.39
C THR A 74 -2.27 16.44 7.50
N GLU A 75 -3.56 16.27 7.73
CA GLU A 75 -4.44 15.49 6.88
C GLU A 75 -4.84 16.30 5.65
N LEU A 76 -4.77 15.68 4.47
CA LEU A 76 -5.13 16.26 3.18
C LEU A 76 -6.17 15.38 2.48
N ASP A 77 -6.97 16.00 1.64
CA ASP A 77 -7.96 15.31 0.83
C ASP A 77 -7.32 14.30 -0.12
N PRO A 78 -7.72 13.01 -0.08
CA PRO A 78 -7.14 11.95 -0.90
C PRO A 78 -7.22 12.21 -2.42
N GLU A 79 -8.28 12.88 -2.90
CA GLU A 79 -8.45 13.11 -4.34
C GLU A 79 -7.46 14.13 -4.89
N THR A 80 -7.08 15.12 -4.07
CA THR A 80 -6.16 16.21 -4.45
C THR A 80 -4.76 16.05 -3.86
N TYR A 81 -4.53 15.02 -3.05
CA TYR A 81 -3.32 14.82 -2.26
C TYR A 81 -2.03 14.86 -3.10
N GLU A 82 -1.95 14.02 -4.13
CA GLU A 82 -0.75 13.93 -4.98
C GLU A 82 -0.40 15.31 -5.57
N GLN A 83 -1.39 15.99 -6.17
CA GLN A 83 -1.16 17.30 -6.79
C GLN A 83 -0.76 18.37 -5.78
N THR A 84 -1.38 18.34 -4.59
CA THR A 84 -1.08 19.28 -3.49
C THR A 84 0.36 19.10 -3.01
N VAL A 85 0.78 17.86 -2.78
CA VAL A 85 2.16 17.53 -2.37
C VAL A 85 3.16 17.99 -3.43
N ILE A 86 2.95 17.63 -4.69
CA ILE A 86 3.88 17.95 -5.79
C ILE A 86 4.03 19.47 -5.96
N ASN A 87 2.92 20.22 -5.91
CA ASN A 87 2.95 21.68 -6.01
C ASN A 87 3.72 22.30 -4.84
N ALA A 88 3.52 21.82 -3.61
CA ALA A 88 4.22 22.32 -2.45
C ALA A 88 5.73 22.00 -2.48
N LEU A 89 6.11 20.80 -2.92
CA LEU A 89 7.52 20.43 -3.10
C LEU A 89 8.21 21.30 -4.16
N ALA A 90 7.54 21.55 -5.27
CA ALA A 90 8.06 22.46 -6.32
C ALA A 90 8.23 23.90 -5.82
N ALA A 91 7.32 24.37 -4.95
CA ALA A 91 7.40 25.69 -4.32
C ALA A 91 8.39 25.74 -3.12
N LYS A 92 9.08 24.65 -2.80
CA LYS A 92 9.98 24.51 -1.62
C LYS A 92 9.28 24.84 -0.28
N SER A 93 7.98 24.57 -0.20
CA SER A 93 7.12 24.74 0.98
C SER A 93 6.48 23.42 1.43
N GLY A 94 6.95 22.30 0.88
CA GLY A 94 6.46 20.97 1.21
C GLY A 94 6.89 20.49 2.60
N PRO A 95 6.27 19.40 3.10
CA PRO A 95 6.57 18.80 4.39
C PRO A 95 7.90 18.03 4.39
N ASP A 96 8.36 17.62 5.57
CA ASP A 96 9.52 16.72 5.71
C ASP A 96 9.21 15.29 5.28
N ILE A 97 8.00 14.82 5.61
CA ILE A 97 7.54 13.44 5.38
C ILE A 97 6.21 13.47 4.65
N ILE A 98 6.04 12.57 3.69
CA ILE A 98 4.79 12.36 2.97
C ILE A 98 4.34 10.90 3.06
N MET A 99 3.04 10.69 3.07
CA MET A 99 2.50 9.38 2.69
C MET A 99 2.78 9.13 1.22
N PHE A 100 3.28 7.95 0.90
CA PHE A 100 3.80 7.60 -0.42
C PHE A 100 3.22 6.27 -0.88
N ASN A 101 2.48 6.28 -2.01
CA ASN A 101 1.88 5.08 -2.56
C ASN A 101 2.94 4.17 -3.19
N ASN A 102 2.73 2.86 -3.17
CA ASN A 102 3.66 1.88 -3.72
C ASN A 102 3.92 2.05 -5.23
N SER A 103 2.99 2.64 -5.98
CA SER A 103 3.12 2.92 -7.41
C SER A 103 3.89 4.22 -7.74
N TRP A 104 4.19 5.05 -6.74
CA TRP A 104 4.66 6.44 -6.97
C TRP A 104 6.16 6.58 -7.23
N LEU A 105 6.97 5.56 -6.92
CA LEU A 105 8.42 5.73 -6.98
C LEU A 105 8.92 6.06 -8.39
N VAL A 106 8.39 5.42 -9.43
CA VAL A 106 8.79 5.68 -10.81
C VAL A 106 8.54 7.14 -11.22
N LYS A 107 7.46 7.74 -10.74
CA LYS A 107 7.02 9.11 -11.06
C LYS A 107 7.70 10.19 -10.20
N HIS A 108 8.07 9.88 -8.97
CA HIS A 108 8.41 10.88 -7.95
C HIS A 108 9.74 10.62 -7.21
N TYR A 109 10.59 9.71 -7.69
CA TYR A 109 11.87 9.39 -7.04
C TYR A 109 12.78 10.61 -6.84
N ASP A 110 12.70 11.60 -7.75
CA ASP A 110 13.49 12.84 -7.70
C ASP A 110 13.04 13.83 -6.61
N LYS A 111 11.89 13.58 -5.97
CA LYS A 111 11.28 14.45 -4.95
C LYS A 111 11.51 13.95 -3.53
N ILE A 112 12.10 12.76 -3.38
CA ILE A 112 12.32 12.11 -2.09
C ILE A 112 13.80 11.74 -1.90
N ILE A 113 14.19 11.62 -0.64
CA ILE A 113 15.57 11.29 -0.23
C ILE A 113 15.60 9.84 0.24
N PRO A 114 16.48 8.98 -0.28
CA PRO A 114 16.62 7.62 0.21
C PRO A 114 17.16 7.58 1.64
N LEU A 115 16.80 6.52 2.36
CA LEU A 115 17.30 6.21 3.70
C LEU A 115 18.81 5.98 3.67
N ASN A 116 19.50 6.47 4.72
CA ASN A 116 20.91 6.21 4.91
C ASN A 116 21.13 4.77 5.41
N GLU A 117 22.05 4.04 4.79
CA GLU A 117 22.40 2.67 5.17
C GLU A 117 22.87 2.51 6.63
N THR A 118 23.35 3.59 7.26
CA THR A 118 23.70 3.59 8.68
C THR A 118 22.50 3.46 9.61
N GLN A 119 21.28 3.83 9.14
CA GLN A 119 20.04 3.74 9.91
C GLN A 119 19.33 2.40 9.69
N LEU A 120 19.33 1.88 8.46
CA LEU A 120 18.81 0.56 8.12
C LEU A 120 19.57 0.01 6.90
N THR A 121 20.18 -1.16 7.04
CA THR A 121 20.86 -1.81 5.93
C THR A 121 19.87 -2.45 4.97
N GLN A 122 20.24 -2.59 3.68
CA GLN A 122 19.44 -3.28 2.68
C GLN A 122 19.08 -4.71 3.10
N LYS A 123 20.03 -5.43 3.74
CA LYS A 123 19.78 -6.78 4.25
C LYS A 123 18.69 -6.80 5.33
N SER A 124 18.77 -5.91 6.32
CA SER A 124 17.77 -5.83 7.38
C SER A 124 16.40 -5.43 6.84
N PHE A 125 16.34 -4.54 5.84
CA PHE A 125 15.12 -4.18 5.16
C PHE A 125 14.46 -5.39 4.47
N GLN A 126 15.23 -6.20 3.73
CA GLN A 126 14.73 -7.41 3.04
C GLN A 126 14.27 -8.50 4.02
N GLU A 127 14.94 -8.61 5.17
CA GLU A 127 14.53 -9.51 6.25
C GLU A 127 13.24 -9.06 6.93
N MET A 128 13.02 -7.74 7.03
CA MET A 128 11.89 -7.14 7.73
C MET A 128 10.60 -7.13 6.90
N PHE A 129 10.69 -6.85 5.59
CA PHE A 129 9.53 -6.65 4.74
C PHE A 129 9.37 -7.75 3.66
N PRO A 130 8.13 -8.01 3.16
CA PRO A 130 7.89 -8.85 1.99
C PRO A 130 8.63 -8.34 0.75
N GLU A 131 8.88 -9.25 -0.22
CA GLU A 131 9.63 -8.94 -1.45
C GLU A 131 9.03 -7.78 -2.26
N VAL A 132 7.71 -7.65 -2.26
CA VAL A 132 7.02 -6.57 -2.99
C VAL A 132 7.45 -5.18 -2.51
N VAL A 133 7.78 -5.02 -1.22
CA VAL A 133 8.27 -3.73 -0.70
C VAL A 133 9.64 -3.40 -1.28
N GLY A 134 10.50 -4.40 -1.45
CA GLY A 134 11.79 -4.22 -2.15
C GLY A 134 11.61 -3.83 -3.60
N GLN A 135 10.66 -4.46 -4.29
CA GLN A 135 10.31 -4.16 -5.67
C GLN A 135 9.82 -2.72 -5.84
N ASP A 136 8.93 -2.26 -4.96
CA ASP A 136 8.26 -0.96 -5.10
C ASP A 136 9.05 0.20 -4.50
N PHE A 137 9.73 -0.02 -3.35
CA PHE A 137 10.38 1.05 -2.59
C PHE A 137 11.91 0.99 -2.57
N SER A 138 12.51 -0.08 -3.14
CA SER A 138 13.98 -0.23 -3.16
C SER A 138 14.50 -0.92 -4.44
N PRO A 139 14.12 -0.46 -5.65
CA PRO A 139 14.45 -1.17 -6.90
C PRO A 139 15.94 -1.15 -7.29
N ILE A 140 16.75 -0.25 -6.73
CA ILE A 140 18.18 -0.05 -7.05
C ILE A 140 19.05 -0.05 -5.78
N ASP A 141 18.72 -0.91 -4.82
CA ASP A 141 19.41 -1.03 -3.53
C ASP A 141 19.45 0.27 -2.70
N LYS A 142 18.48 1.16 -2.92
CA LYS A 142 18.25 2.38 -2.12
C LYS A 142 16.82 2.38 -1.62
N ILE A 143 16.65 2.50 -0.32
CA ILE A 143 15.34 2.47 0.33
C ILE A 143 14.75 3.88 0.29
N TYR A 144 13.67 4.07 -0.48
CA TYR A 144 13.01 5.37 -0.68
C TYR A 144 11.77 5.58 0.18
N ALA A 145 11.13 4.50 0.63
CA ALA A 145 9.98 4.56 1.52
C ALA A 145 9.90 3.30 2.39
N LEU A 146 9.16 3.37 3.50
CA LEU A 146 8.83 2.22 4.33
C LEU A 146 7.31 2.09 4.45
N PRO A 147 6.71 0.89 4.29
CA PRO A 147 5.28 0.72 4.28
C PRO A 147 4.67 0.85 5.67
N LEU A 148 3.53 1.54 5.76
CA LEU A 148 2.67 1.56 6.96
C LEU A 148 1.86 0.26 7.08
N TYR A 149 1.39 -0.27 5.95
CA TYR A 149 0.60 -1.49 5.82
C TYR A 149 0.79 -2.06 4.41
N ILE A 150 0.40 -3.31 4.19
CA ILE A 150 0.33 -3.92 2.85
C ILE A 150 -1.04 -4.54 2.68
N ASP A 151 -1.91 -3.88 1.91
CA ASP A 151 -3.20 -4.43 1.53
C ASP A 151 -3.09 -5.16 0.18
N THR A 152 -3.97 -6.11 -0.06
CA THR A 152 -4.01 -6.89 -1.29
C THR A 152 -5.45 -7.08 -1.76
N LEU A 153 -5.68 -7.22 -3.07
CA LEU A 153 -6.97 -7.68 -3.56
C LEU A 153 -7.34 -9.01 -2.91
N ALA A 154 -8.61 -9.13 -2.50
CA ALA A 154 -9.19 -10.35 -1.95
C ALA A 154 -10.59 -10.58 -2.50
N LEU A 155 -11.06 -11.80 -2.44
CA LEU A 155 -12.43 -12.17 -2.79
C LEU A 155 -13.36 -11.91 -1.59
N PHE A 156 -14.32 -11.01 -1.72
CA PHE A 156 -15.42 -10.85 -0.75
C PHE A 156 -16.62 -11.64 -1.22
N TYR A 157 -17.25 -12.39 -0.32
CA TYR A 157 -18.42 -13.20 -0.66
C TYR A 157 -19.53 -13.09 0.38
N ASN A 158 -20.78 -13.11 -0.10
CA ASN A 158 -21.98 -13.10 0.71
C ASN A 158 -22.20 -14.49 1.29
N ARG A 159 -21.99 -14.63 2.60
CA ARG A 159 -22.10 -15.91 3.32
C ARG A 159 -23.50 -16.52 3.24
N ASP A 160 -24.53 -15.69 3.40
CA ASP A 160 -25.91 -16.18 3.37
C ASP A 160 -26.31 -16.72 1.99
N THR A 161 -25.81 -16.08 0.92
CA THR A 161 -26.01 -16.59 -0.45
C THR A 161 -25.31 -17.93 -0.66
N PHE A 162 -24.07 -18.08 -0.18
CA PHE A 162 -23.33 -19.34 -0.22
C PHE A 162 -24.03 -20.45 0.55
N ASP A 163 -24.44 -20.16 1.79
CA ASP A 163 -25.15 -21.12 2.63
C ASP A 163 -26.50 -21.55 2.02
N LYS A 164 -27.26 -20.60 1.48
CA LYS A 164 -28.54 -20.90 0.76
C LYS A 164 -28.34 -21.82 -0.44
N LYS A 165 -27.20 -21.70 -1.13
CA LYS A 165 -26.87 -22.54 -2.31
C LYS A 165 -26.11 -23.82 -1.94
N GLY A 166 -25.89 -24.09 -0.63
CA GLY A 166 -25.16 -25.26 -0.15
C GLY A 166 -23.65 -25.24 -0.46
N ILE A 167 -23.07 -24.06 -0.63
CA ILE A 167 -21.64 -23.86 -0.95
C ILE A 167 -20.91 -23.64 0.36
N ALA A 168 -20.14 -24.62 0.80
CA ALA A 168 -19.47 -24.61 2.11
C ALA A 168 -18.23 -23.68 2.16
N LEU A 169 -17.48 -23.59 1.06
CA LEU A 169 -16.21 -22.87 0.98
C LEU A 169 -16.17 -21.93 -0.22
N PRO A 170 -15.46 -20.79 -0.11
CA PRO A 170 -15.18 -19.94 -1.26
C PRO A 170 -14.23 -20.64 -2.25
N PRO A 171 -14.20 -20.20 -3.51
CA PRO A 171 -13.32 -20.78 -4.52
C PRO A 171 -11.85 -20.52 -4.19
N LYS A 172 -10.99 -21.54 -4.32
CA LYS A 172 -9.55 -21.43 -4.09
C LYS A 172 -8.75 -21.19 -5.38
N ASP A 173 -9.33 -21.53 -6.51
CA ASP A 173 -8.74 -21.33 -7.83
C ASP A 173 -9.78 -20.83 -8.85
N TRP A 174 -9.31 -20.41 -10.04
CA TRP A 174 -10.20 -19.85 -11.06
C TRP A 174 -11.15 -20.86 -11.68
N LEU A 175 -10.84 -22.15 -11.65
CA LEU A 175 -11.77 -23.20 -12.10
C LEU A 175 -12.91 -23.37 -11.10
N ASP A 176 -12.61 -23.43 -9.79
CA ASP A 176 -13.61 -23.42 -8.74
C ASP A 176 -14.51 -22.18 -8.85
N PHE A 177 -13.92 -21.00 -9.07
CA PHE A 177 -14.64 -19.75 -9.25
C PHE A 177 -15.63 -19.82 -10.44
N GLN A 178 -15.14 -20.25 -11.61
CA GLN A 178 -16.01 -20.43 -12.80
C GLN A 178 -17.18 -21.38 -12.52
N ASN A 179 -16.92 -22.51 -11.84
CA ASN A 179 -17.93 -23.50 -11.52
C ASN A 179 -19.02 -23.00 -10.55
N LEU A 180 -18.75 -21.93 -9.82
CA LEU A 180 -19.73 -21.27 -8.95
C LEU A 180 -20.64 -20.29 -9.71
N ILE A 181 -20.20 -19.70 -10.81
CA ILE A 181 -20.96 -18.68 -11.55
C ILE A 181 -22.37 -19.14 -11.91
N PRO A 182 -22.59 -20.26 -12.63
CA PRO A 182 -23.94 -20.70 -12.99
C PRO A 182 -24.78 -21.12 -11.79
N LYS A 183 -24.16 -21.49 -10.66
CA LYS A 183 -24.87 -21.88 -9.44
C LYS A 183 -25.39 -20.69 -8.64
N LEU A 184 -24.63 -19.58 -8.66
CA LEU A 184 -24.92 -18.37 -7.88
C LEU A 184 -25.76 -17.35 -8.65
N ASN A 185 -25.71 -17.34 -9.97
CA ASN A 185 -26.59 -16.51 -10.77
C ASN A 185 -28.05 -16.88 -10.56
N GLU A 186 -28.91 -15.86 -10.36
CA GLU A 186 -30.35 -16.00 -10.38
C GLU A 186 -30.93 -15.10 -11.49
N LYS A 187 -31.74 -15.66 -12.40
CA LYS A 187 -32.34 -14.95 -13.52
C LYS A 187 -33.87 -15.10 -13.50
N ASP A 188 -34.56 -14.08 -14.00
CA ASP A 188 -36.00 -14.16 -14.25
C ASP A 188 -36.31 -14.99 -15.50
N LEU A 189 -37.60 -15.17 -15.80
CA LEU A 189 -38.06 -15.93 -16.98
C LEU A 189 -37.68 -15.27 -18.31
N SER A 190 -37.33 -14.00 -18.31
CA SER A 190 -36.87 -13.24 -19.47
C SER A 190 -35.33 -13.24 -19.59
N GLY A 191 -34.62 -13.91 -18.67
CA GLY A 191 -33.17 -14.02 -18.68
C GLY A 191 -32.43 -12.84 -18.03
N ASN A 192 -33.13 -11.87 -17.41
CA ASN A 192 -32.51 -10.77 -16.68
C ASN A 192 -32.02 -11.27 -15.33
N PHE A 193 -30.89 -10.71 -14.89
CA PHE A 193 -30.35 -11.02 -13.55
C PHE A 193 -31.26 -10.48 -12.45
N LEU A 194 -31.62 -11.36 -11.52
CA LEU A 194 -32.19 -11.04 -10.22
C LEU A 194 -31.07 -10.97 -9.17
N LYS A 195 -30.03 -11.81 -9.37
CA LYS A 195 -28.78 -11.78 -8.59
C LYS A 195 -27.63 -12.23 -9.46
N GLU A 196 -26.51 -11.54 -9.33
CA GLU A 196 -25.28 -11.86 -10.03
C GLU A 196 -24.35 -12.71 -9.14
N ALA A 197 -23.67 -13.67 -9.77
CA ALA A 197 -22.69 -14.50 -9.07
C ALA A 197 -21.45 -13.70 -8.67
N ALA A 198 -20.95 -12.81 -9.55
CA ALA A 198 -19.75 -12.04 -9.30
C ALA A 198 -19.71 -10.77 -10.14
N ALA A 199 -19.11 -9.71 -9.60
CA ALA A 199 -18.74 -8.52 -10.36
C ALA A 199 -17.35 -8.72 -10.97
N ILE A 200 -17.34 -9.17 -12.22
CA ILE A 200 -16.15 -9.43 -13.05
C ILE A 200 -16.51 -9.35 -14.52
N GLY A 201 -15.55 -8.94 -15.35
CA GLY A 201 -15.71 -8.86 -16.79
C GLY A 201 -16.07 -7.47 -17.31
N GLY A 202 -16.56 -6.57 -16.46
CA GLY A 202 -16.83 -5.16 -16.80
C GLY A 202 -15.65 -4.25 -16.52
N SER A 203 -15.81 -2.97 -16.90
CA SER A 203 -14.80 -1.93 -16.67
C SER A 203 -15.00 -1.21 -15.33
N GLU A 204 -14.13 -0.24 -15.03
CA GLU A 204 -14.24 0.59 -13.81
C GLU A 204 -15.47 1.52 -13.80
N ASN A 205 -16.23 1.60 -14.88
CA ASN A 205 -17.50 2.32 -14.90
C ASN A 205 -18.49 1.77 -13.87
N ASN A 206 -18.45 0.47 -13.59
CA ASN A 206 -19.35 -0.15 -12.62
C ASN A 206 -18.72 -1.30 -11.81
N ILE A 207 -17.46 -1.65 -12.04
CA ILE A 207 -16.73 -2.61 -11.21
C ILE A 207 -15.53 -1.92 -10.55
N ASP A 208 -15.59 -1.71 -9.24
CA ASP A 208 -14.45 -1.23 -8.48
C ASP A 208 -13.26 -2.19 -8.66
N LYS A 209 -12.07 -1.67 -8.96
CA LYS A 209 -10.84 -2.43 -9.10
C LYS A 209 -10.80 -3.41 -10.30
N ALA A 210 -11.59 -3.14 -11.34
CA ALA A 210 -11.63 -3.93 -12.57
C ALA A 210 -10.25 -4.03 -13.25
N SER A 211 -9.57 -2.88 -13.40
CA SER A 211 -8.24 -2.80 -14.01
C SER A 211 -7.19 -3.55 -13.21
N GLU A 212 -7.20 -3.40 -11.88
CA GLU A 212 -6.27 -4.10 -10.99
C GLU A 212 -6.50 -5.61 -10.97
N LEU A 213 -7.77 -6.06 -11.04
CA LEU A 213 -8.09 -7.47 -11.17
C LEU A 213 -7.57 -8.05 -12.49
N LEU A 214 -7.70 -7.32 -13.60
CA LEU A 214 -7.14 -7.74 -14.88
C LEU A 214 -5.60 -7.78 -14.84
N MET A 215 -4.95 -6.77 -14.24
CA MET A 215 -3.50 -6.76 -14.05
C MET A 215 -3.05 -7.96 -13.20
N LEU A 216 -3.79 -8.28 -12.13
CA LEU A 216 -3.52 -9.49 -11.34
C LEU A 216 -3.60 -10.76 -12.19
N LEU A 217 -4.67 -10.92 -13.00
CA LEU A 217 -4.81 -12.06 -13.88
C LEU A 217 -3.66 -12.18 -14.88
N MET A 218 -3.19 -11.06 -15.42
CA MET A 218 -2.00 -11.03 -16.31
C MET A 218 -0.75 -11.50 -15.55
N LEU A 219 -0.49 -11.01 -14.34
CA LEU A 219 0.64 -11.44 -13.52
C LEU A 219 0.54 -12.92 -13.13
N GLN A 220 -0.64 -13.39 -12.76
CA GLN A 220 -0.90 -14.80 -12.43
C GLN A 220 -0.69 -15.72 -13.66
N SER A 221 -1.00 -15.24 -14.87
CA SER A 221 -0.78 -15.96 -16.11
C SER A 221 0.69 -15.94 -16.57
N GLY A 222 1.54 -15.16 -15.92
CA GLY A 222 2.96 -15.03 -16.25
C GLY A 222 3.26 -13.98 -17.32
N ALA A 223 2.34 -13.02 -17.57
CA ALA A 223 2.60 -11.90 -18.45
C ALA A 223 3.72 -11.02 -17.89
N LYS A 224 4.64 -10.61 -18.75
CA LYS A 224 5.61 -9.57 -18.43
C LYS A 224 4.96 -8.21 -18.66
N MET A 225 4.68 -7.48 -17.60
CA MET A 225 3.99 -6.19 -17.71
C MET A 225 4.87 -5.14 -18.41
N THR A 226 6.19 -5.21 -18.21
CA THR A 226 7.19 -4.32 -18.82
C THR A 226 8.38 -5.14 -19.32
N ASN A 227 9.19 -4.53 -20.17
CA ASN A 227 10.51 -5.05 -20.52
C ASN A 227 11.49 -4.91 -19.33
N GLU A 228 12.71 -5.46 -19.45
CA GLU A 228 13.69 -5.56 -18.36
C GLU A 228 14.22 -4.20 -17.88
N ASP A 229 14.30 -3.21 -18.75
CA ASP A 229 14.77 -1.85 -18.43
C ASP A 229 13.65 -0.87 -18.09
N PHE A 230 12.42 -1.36 -17.96
CA PHE A 230 11.22 -0.58 -17.61
C PHE A 230 10.96 0.61 -18.55
N SER A 231 11.36 0.50 -19.81
CA SER A 231 11.17 1.54 -20.82
C SER A 231 9.92 1.39 -21.66
N GLN A 232 9.35 0.19 -21.69
CA GLN A 232 8.19 -0.16 -22.52
C GLN A 232 7.31 -1.18 -21.80
N ALA A 233 5.99 -1.05 -22.02
CA ALA A 233 5.05 -2.11 -21.68
C ALA A 233 5.26 -3.32 -22.62
N SER A 234 5.00 -4.53 -22.14
CA SER A 234 5.24 -5.77 -22.88
C SER A 234 4.19 -6.87 -22.61
N PHE A 235 3.05 -6.50 -22.05
CA PHE A 235 2.03 -7.48 -21.63
C PHE A 235 1.27 -8.13 -22.80
N SER A 236 1.41 -7.64 -24.04
CA SER A 236 0.87 -8.31 -25.24
C SER A 236 1.82 -9.36 -25.84
N GLN A 237 3.08 -9.39 -25.38
CA GLN A 237 4.11 -10.22 -25.97
C GLN A 237 3.96 -11.70 -25.59
N SER A 238 4.51 -12.57 -26.43
CA SER A 238 4.55 -13.99 -26.10
C SER A 238 5.64 -14.29 -25.07
N VAL A 239 5.31 -15.18 -24.13
CA VAL A 239 6.23 -15.76 -23.15
C VAL A 239 6.23 -17.28 -23.39
N GLU A 240 7.37 -17.84 -23.76
CA GLU A 240 7.52 -19.27 -24.06
C GLU A 240 6.50 -19.81 -25.09
N GLY A 241 6.15 -19.00 -26.11
CA GLY A 241 5.21 -19.36 -27.16
C GLY A 241 3.71 -19.25 -26.78
N LYS A 242 3.39 -18.77 -25.58
CA LYS A 242 2.02 -18.46 -25.10
C LYS A 242 1.83 -16.95 -25.09
N TYR A 243 0.59 -16.49 -25.04
CA TYR A 243 0.22 -15.08 -24.95
C TYR A 243 -0.52 -14.80 -23.62
N PRO A 244 0.18 -14.81 -22.46
CA PRO A 244 -0.48 -14.78 -21.17
C PRO A 244 -1.33 -13.54 -20.92
N GLY A 245 -0.97 -12.36 -21.45
CA GLY A 245 -1.80 -11.17 -21.36
C GLY A 245 -3.11 -11.29 -22.14
N MET A 246 -3.08 -11.91 -23.33
CA MET A 246 -4.26 -12.24 -24.13
C MET A 246 -5.16 -13.25 -23.41
N ASP A 247 -4.55 -14.30 -22.85
CA ASP A 247 -5.29 -15.35 -22.14
C ASP A 247 -6.01 -14.76 -20.91
N ALA A 248 -5.34 -13.84 -20.18
CA ALA A 248 -5.92 -13.14 -19.03
C ALA A 248 -7.10 -12.22 -19.44
N LEU A 249 -6.94 -11.44 -20.51
CA LEU A 249 -8.00 -10.56 -21.03
C LEU A 249 -9.20 -11.39 -21.53
N SER A 250 -8.93 -12.50 -22.23
CA SER A 250 -9.98 -13.43 -22.69
C SER A 250 -10.73 -14.07 -21.53
N PHE A 251 -9.98 -14.51 -20.52
CA PHE A 251 -10.56 -15.04 -19.28
C PHE A 251 -11.44 -14.01 -18.59
N TYR A 252 -10.98 -12.76 -18.49
CA TYR A 252 -11.72 -11.68 -17.84
C TYR A 252 -13.00 -11.32 -18.60
N ALA A 253 -12.91 -11.11 -19.91
CA ALA A 253 -14.00 -10.60 -20.73
C ALA A 253 -15.17 -11.60 -20.88
N LYS A 254 -14.93 -12.90 -20.79
CA LYS A 254 -15.99 -13.91 -20.96
C LYS A 254 -17.13 -13.79 -19.93
N PHE A 255 -16.86 -13.23 -18.74
CA PHE A 255 -17.89 -13.05 -17.70
C PHE A 255 -18.91 -11.94 -18.06
N SER A 256 -18.62 -11.13 -19.07
CA SER A 256 -19.55 -10.15 -19.65
C SER A 256 -20.11 -10.53 -21.02
N ASP A 257 -19.75 -11.69 -21.57
CA ASP A 257 -20.30 -12.18 -22.83
C ASP A 257 -21.63 -12.93 -22.59
N PRO A 258 -22.77 -12.41 -23.07
CA PRO A 258 -24.08 -13.07 -22.90
C PRO A 258 -24.17 -14.47 -23.49
N GLU A 259 -23.29 -14.85 -24.44
CA GLU A 259 -23.23 -16.16 -25.06
C GLU A 259 -22.40 -17.16 -24.24
N ASP A 260 -21.59 -16.70 -23.26
CA ASP A 260 -20.79 -17.58 -22.42
C ASP A 260 -21.61 -18.12 -21.24
N ILE A 261 -21.37 -19.38 -20.88
CA ILE A 261 -22.02 -20.02 -19.70
C ILE A 261 -21.64 -19.37 -18.37
N TYR A 262 -20.53 -18.63 -18.34
CA TYR A 262 -20.04 -17.89 -17.19
C TYR A 262 -20.49 -16.42 -17.15
N TYR A 263 -21.38 -16.02 -18.08
CA TYR A 263 -21.95 -14.66 -18.10
C TYR A 263 -22.61 -14.29 -16.77
N THR A 264 -22.14 -13.22 -16.14
CA THR A 264 -22.61 -12.80 -14.80
C THR A 264 -22.69 -11.28 -14.61
N TRP A 265 -22.08 -10.48 -15.50
CA TRP A 265 -22.01 -9.03 -15.33
C TRP A 265 -22.19 -8.29 -16.66
N ASN A 266 -22.72 -7.06 -16.63
CA ASN A 266 -22.78 -6.17 -17.78
C ASN A 266 -22.79 -4.69 -17.37
N GLU A 267 -22.68 -3.81 -18.36
CA GLU A 267 -22.64 -2.35 -18.18
C GLU A 267 -23.88 -1.71 -17.53
N LYS A 268 -25.02 -2.41 -17.53
CA LYS A 268 -26.28 -1.92 -16.94
C LYS A 268 -26.38 -2.18 -15.44
N MET A 269 -25.47 -2.95 -14.88
CA MET A 269 -25.42 -3.23 -13.45
C MET A 269 -25.03 -1.95 -12.66
N ALA A 270 -25.55 -1.83 -11.45
CA ALA A 270 -25.09 -0.81 -10.51
C ALA A 270 -23.62 -1.03 -10.14
N ASN A 271 -23.00 -0.05 -9.47
CA ASN A 271 -21.63 -0.20 -8.96
C ASN A 271 -21.48 -1.49 -8.13
N SER A 272 -20.39 -2.20 -8.33
CA SER A 272 -20.13 -3.53 -7.76
C SER A 272 -20.19 -3.56 -6.24
N LEU A 273 -19.61 -2.55 -5.56
CA LEU A 273 -19.65 -2.46 -4.10
C LEU A 273 -21.08 -2.23 -3.58
N ASP A 274 -21.82 -1.36 -4.25
CA ASP A 274 -23.21 -1.06 -3.89
C ASP A 274 -24.11 -2.28 -4.10
N ASN A 275 -23.94 -2.94 -5.22
CA ASN A 275 -24.72 -4.15 -5.57
C ASN A 275 -24.44 -5.30 -4.58
N PHE A 276 -23.18 -5.46 -4.19
CA PHE A 276 -22.79 -6.43 -3.17
C PHE A 276 -23.34 -6.06 -1.79
N ALA A 277 -23.23 -4.79 -1.38
CA ALA A 277 -23.77 -4.33 -0.09
C ALA A 277 -25.30 -4.50 0.00
N ASN A 278 -26.01 -4.35 -1.11
CA ASN A 278 -27.44 -4.61 -1.22
C ASN A 278 -27.81 -6.10 -1.25
N GLY A 279 -26.81 -7.01 -1.29
CA GLY A 279 -27.02 -8.46 -1.33
C GLY A 279 -27.45 -9.02 -2.69
N ASN A 280 -27.32 -8.24 -3.77
CA ASN A 280 -27.68 -8.65 -5.12
C ASN A 280 -26.53 -9.42 -5.80
N THR A 281 -25.28 -9.11 -5.49
CA THR A 281 -24.09 -9.79 -6.02
C THR A 281 -23.50 -10.72 -4.95
N ALA A 282 -23.15 -11.95 -5.33
CA ALA A 282 -22.64 -12.94 -4.38
C ALA A 282 -21.14 -12.78 -4.10
N MET A 283 -20.34 -12.30 -5.06
CA MET A 283 -18.89 -12.16 -4.95
C MET A 283 -18.41 -10.85 -5.59
N ILE A 284 -17.45 -10.17 -4.93
CA ILE A 284 -16.69 -9.03 -5.48
C ILE A 284 -15.22 -9.17 -5.14
N PHE A 285 -14.37 -8.44 -5.85
CA PHE A 285 -12.95 -8.35 -5.57
C PHE A 285 -12.63 -6.93 -5.08
N ASN A 286 -12.02 -6.82 -3.91
CA ASN A 286 -11.66 -5.51 -3.36
C ASN A 286 -10.60 -5.64 -2.26
N TYR A 287 -10.14 -4.52 -1.72
CA TYR A 287 -9.17 -4.43 -0.62
C TYR A 287 -9.83 -4.49 0.76
N SER A 288 -9.03 -4.72 1.80
CA SER A 288 -9.52 -4.80 3.20
C SER A 288 -10.28 -3.55 3.63
N SER A 289 -9.88 -2.38 3.13
CA SER A 289 -10.51 -1.09 3.40
C SER A 289 -11.99 -1.02 2.99
N SER A 290 -12.42 -1.84 2.04
CA SER A 290 -13.81 -1.88 1.59
C SER A 290 -14.77 -2.54 2.59
N ALA A 291 -14.25 -3.35 3.53
CA ALA A 291 -15.09 -3.99 4.53
C ALA A 291 -15.88 -2.98 5.40
N GLY A 292 -15.23 -1.85 5.74
CA GLY A 292 -15.88 -0.76 6.48
C GLY A 292 -16.99 -0.08 5.66
N LYS A 293 -16.73 0.17 4.36
CA LYS A 293 -17.70 0.76 3.44
C LYS A 293 -18.92 -0.14 3.25
N ILE A 294 -18.72 -1.46 3.08
CA ILE A 294 -19.79 -2.44 2.95
C ILE A 294 -20.68 -2.45 4.21
N LYS A 295 -20.06 -2.53 5.40
CA LYS A 295 -20.79 -2.49 6.68
C LYS A 295 -21.52 -1.19 6.93
N SER A 296 -20.97 -0.05 6.52
CA SER A 296 -21.63 1.25 6.62
C SER A 296 -22.88 1.32 5.73
N LYS A 297 -22.85 0.71 4.53
CA LYS A 297 -24.01 0.65 3.62
C LYS A 297 -25.07 -0.36 4.10
N ASN A 298 -24.63 -1.52 4.59
CA ASN A 298 -25.51 -2.57 5.09
C ASN A 298 -24.88 -3.29 6.30
N PRO A 299 -25.20 -2.85 7.54
CA PRO A 299 -24.67 -3.48 8.76
C PRO A 299 -25.08 -4.95 8.94
N PHE A 300 -26.17 -5.38 8.29
CA PHE A 300 -26.74 -6.72 8.41
C PHE A 300 -26.21 -7.71 7.37
N LEU A 301 -25.46 -7.25 6.38
CA LEU A 301 -24.89 -8.14 5.39
C LEU A 301 -23.86 -9.07 6.03
N ASN A 302 -24.11 -10.38 5.97
CA ASN A 302 -23.20 -11.41 6.42
C ASN A 302 -22.22 -11.75 5.30
N PHE A 303 -21.03 -11.14 5.33
CA PHE A 303 -19.99 -11.38 4.33
C PHE A 303 -18.66 -11.74 4.97
N LYS A 304 -17.80 -12.36 4.19
CA LYS A 304 -16.41 -12.67 4.55
C LYS A 304 -15.48 -12.36 3.39
N ALA A 305 -14.21 -12.13 3.73
CA ALA A 305 -13.14 -12.15 2.75
C ALA A 305 -12.54 -13.56 2.65
N ALA A 306 -12.04 -13.90 1.46
CA ALA A 306 -11.29 -15.12 1.16
C ALA A 306 -10.04 -14.76 0.35
N GLU A 307 -9.06 -15.66 0.33
CA GLU A 307 -7.88 -15.51 -0.52
C GLU A 307 -8.30 -15.38 -1.99
N MET A 308 -7.50 -14.63 -2.77
CA MET A 308 -7.70 -14.53 -4.22
C MET A 308 -7.59 -15.91 -4.85
N PRO A 309 -8.51 -16.27 -5.76
CA PRO A 309 -8.35 -17.47 -6.56
C PRO A 309 -7.03 -17.45 -7.32
N GLN A 310 -6.36 -18.58 -7.38
CA GLN A 310 -5.09 -18.76 -8.09
C GLN A 310 -5.28 -19.56 -9.37
N PRO A 311 -4.36 -19.55 -10.33
CA PRO A 311 -4.41 -20.47 -11.48
C PRO A 311 -4.43 -21.92 -11.00
N THR A 312 -5.31 -22.72 -11.58
CA THR A 312 -5.48 -24.13 -11.21
C THR A 312 -4.18 -24.91 -11.40
N GLY A 313 -3.72 -25.61 -10.36
CA GLY A 313 -2.48 -26.37 -10.36
C GLY A 313 -1.21 -25.52 -10.23
N SER A 314 -1.31 -24.24 -9.92
CA SER A 314 -0.14 -23.41 -9.66
C SER A 314 0.45 -23.71 -8.26
N ASP A 315 1.75 -23.94 -8.20
CA ASP A 315 2.50 -24.07 -6.94
C ASP A 315 2.85 -22.69 -6.32
N LYS A 316 2.67 -21.61 -7.09
CA LYS A 316 2.99 -20.25 -6.67
C LYS A 316 1.73 -19.40 -6.61
N SER A 317 1.56 -18.70 -5.49
CA SER A 317 0.51 -17.68 -5.36
C SER A 317 1.04 -16.33 -5.83
N VAL A 318 0.19 -15.57 -6.52
CA VAL A 318 0.42 -14.18 -6.89
C VAL A 318 -0.79 -13.36 -6.49
N ASN A 319 -0.57 -12.28 -5.74
CA ASN A 319 -1.59 -11.36 -5.25
C ASN A 319 -1.23 -9.93 -5.64
N TYR A 320 -2.23 -9.07 -5.88
CA TYR A 320 -2.00 -7.69 -6.29
C TYR A 320 -2.09 -6.76 -5.08
N PRO A 321 -1.05 -5.95 -4.81
CA PRO A 321 -1.03 -5.06 -3.66
C PRO A 321 -1.51 -3.66 -4.02
N ASP A 322 -2.07 -2.96 -3.03
CA ASP A 322 -2.22 -1.51 -2.96
C ASP A 322 -1.90 -1.07 -1.53
N TYR A 323 -0.85 -0.28 -1.35
CA TYR A 323 -0.42 0.11 -0.02
C TYR A 323 0.30 1.45 0.00
N TRP A 324 0.32 2.04 1.18
CA TRP A 324 0.98 3.30 1.43
C TRP A 324 2.08 3.14 2.46
N GLY A 325 3.15 3.87 2.25
CA GLY A 325 4.25 4.02 3.18
C GLY A 325 4.53 5.48 3.48
N LEU A 326 5.67 5.72 4.10
CA LEU A 326 6.18 7.06 4.41
C LEU A 326 7.52 7.26 3.69
N ALA A 327 7.73 8.44 3.13
CA ALA A 327 8.97 8.86 2.47
C ALA A 327 9.41 10.23 2.95
N VAL A 328 10.73 10.46 2.99
CA VAL A 328 11.31 11.77 3.31
C VAL A 328 11.45 12.60 2.04
N THR A 329 10.95 13.84 2.06
CA THR A 329 11.02 14.72 0.90
C THR A 329 12.37 15.41 0.77
N ASN A 330 12.73 15.82 -0.45
CA ASN A 330 13.94 16.60 -0.70
C ASN A 330 13.89 18.04 -0.16
N ASN A 331 12.74 18.48 0.38
CA ASN A 331 12.57 19.76 1.06
C ASN A 331 12.94 19.70 2.54
N SER A 332 13.07 18.48 3.12
CA SER A 332 13.41 18.32 4.53
C SER A 332 14.82 18.79 4.82
N LYS A 333 14.96 19.60 5.86
CA LYS A 333 16.26 20.02 6.42
C LYS A 333 16.73 19.10 7.55
N ASN A 334 15.89 18.16 7.97
CA ASN A 334 16.09 17.25 9.08
C ASN A 334 15.89 15.79 8.64
N SER A 335 16.45 15.42 7.47
CA SER A 335 16.21 14.11 6.86
C SER A 335 16.52 12.92 7.77
N ASP A 336 17.59 12.98 8.58
CA ASP A 336 17.95 11.91 9.50
C ASP A 336 16.90 11.71 10.60
N TRP A 337 16.36 12.83 11.15
CA TRP A 337 15.27 12.77 12.12
C TRP A 337 13.94 12.32 11.49
N ALA A 338 13.68 12.73 10.24
CA ALA A 338 12.52 12.29 9.50
C ALA A 338 12.56 10.78 9.27
N TRP A 339 13.71 10.22 8.92
CA TRP A 339 13.90 8.78 8.79
C TRP A 339 13.86 8.03 10.13
N ASP A 340 14.40 8.59 11.23
CA ASP A 340 14.26 8.01 12.59
C ASP A 340 12.78 7.90 12.97
N LEU A 341 11.98 8.93 12.66
CA LEU A 341 10.52 8.89 12.88
C LEU A 341 9.82 7.84 12.00
N ILE A 342 10.16 7.76 10.71
CA ILE A 342 9.58 6.75 9.81
C ILE A 342 9.91 5.34 10.30
N LEU A 343 11.17 5.07 10.67
CA LEU A 343 11.59 3.79 11.24
C LEU A 343 10.81 3.47 12.53
N TYR A 344 10.60 4.45 13.38
CA TYR A 344 9.78 4.27 14.57
C TYR A 344 8.33 3.90 14.23
N LEU A 345 7.71 4.56 13.25
CA LEU A 345 6.31 4.33 12.90
C LEU A 345 6.08 3.01 12.15
N THR A 346 7.07 2.54 11.36
CA THR A 346 6.88 1.44 10.40
C THR A 346 7.66 0.17 10.73
N ALA A 347 8.83 0.29 11.37
CA ALA A 347 9.75 -0.80 11.65
C ALA A 347 9.77 -1.21 13.12
N ASN A 348 9.23 -0.37 14.04
CA ASN A 348 9.01 -0.76 15.41
C ASN A 348 7.67 -1.45 15.54
N ASP A 349 7.65 -2.76 15.81
CA ASP A 349 6.42 -3.57 15.85
C ASP A 349 5.35 -3.01 16.80
N ASN A 350 5.72 -2.43 17.95
CA ASN A 350 4.73 -1.86 18.86
C ASN A 350 4.04 -0.63 18.29
N ALA A 351 4.78 0.28 17.64
CA ALA A 351 4.22 1.47 17.02
C ALA A 351 3.42 1.12 15.77
N ALA A 352 3.97 0.25 14.91
CA ALA A 352 3.28 -0.26 13.72
C ALA A 352 1.98 -0.97 14.10
N GLU A 353 1.98 -1.83 15.12
CA GLU A 353 0.77 -2.53 15.56
C GLU A 353 -0.32 -1.58 16.09
N LYS A 354 0.04 -0.53 16.81
CA LYS A 354 -0.94 0.49 17.24
C LYS A 354 -1.64 1.14 16.06
N TYR A 355 -0.88 1.50 15.02
CA TYR A 355 -1.47 2.03 13.80
C TYR A 355 -2.41 1.01 13.13
N LEU A 356 -2.04 -0.28 13.04
CA LEU A 356 -2.87 -1.33 12.46
C LEU A 356 -4.17 -1.52 13.23
N LEU A 357 -4.12 -1.58 14.56
CA LEU A 357 -5.30 -1.76 15.41
C LEU A 357 -6.28 -0.61 15.30
N THR A 358 -5.79 0.63 15.19
CA THR A 358 -6.64 1.83 15.07
C THR A 358 -7.21 1.97 13.66
N SER A 359 -6.39 1.71 12.62
CA SER A 359 -6.78 1.82 11.21
C SER A 359 -7.54 0.60 10.66
N ASN A 360 -7.49 -0.54 11.36
CA ASN A 360 -7.97 -1.84 10.90
C ASN A 360 -7.38 -2.25 9.52
N ARG A 361 -6.10 -1.94 9.29
CA ARG A 361 -5.36 -2.29 8.07
C ARG A 361 -4.47 -3.51 8.26
N PRO A 362 -4.09 -4.24 7.20
CA PRO A 362 -3.18 -5.38 7.30
C PRO A 362 -1.75 -4.97 7.66
N PRO A 363 -0.96 -5.85 8.30
CA PRO A 363 0.42 -5.58 8.67
C PRO A 363 1.37 -5.50 7.48
N ALA A 364 2.50 -4.78 7.67
CA ALA A 364 3.55 -4.68 6.66
C ALA A 364 4.82 -5.47 7.01
N THR A 365 5.23 -5.52 8.29
CA THR A 365 6.43 -6.26 8.69
C THR A 365 6.17 -7.76 8.74
N ARG A 366 7.18 -8.59 8.39
CA ARG A 366 7.07 -10.06 8.46
C ARG A 366 6.74 -10.56 9.86
N SER A 367 7.24 -9.90 10.92
CA SER A 367 6.94 -10.21 12.32
C SER A 367 5.45 -10.04 12.62
N LEU A 368 4.85 -8.90 12.26
CA LEU A 368 3.43 -8.66 12.44
C LEU A 368 2.58 -9.50 11.50
N ILE A 369 3.00 -9.74 10.25
CA ILE A 369 2.33 -10.67 9.34
C ILE A 369 2.20 -12.04 10.00
N GLN A 370 3.29 -12.59 10.56
CA GLN A 370 3.27 -13.87 11.26
C GLN A 370 2.34 -13.86 12.48
N LYS A 371 2.29 -12.74 13.22
CA LYS A 371 1.38 -12.56 14.36
C LYS A 371 -0.09 -12.55 13.94
N TYR A 372 -0.39 -11.92 12.80
CA TYR A 372 -1.76 -11.68 12.31
C TYR A 372 -2.26 -12.73 11.31
N ILE A 373 -1.44 -13.69 10.91
CA ILE A 373 -1.78 -14.67 9.85
C ILE A 373 -3.07 -15.46 10.12
N ASN A 374 -3.42 -15.66 11.38
CA ASN A 374 -4.66 -16.33 11.81
C ASN A 374 -5.73 -15.35 12.30
N HIS A 375 -5.55 -14.04 12.11
CA HIS A 375 -6.53 -13.06 12.52
C HIS A 375 -7.82 -13.20 11.69
N PRO A 376 -9.03 -13.19 12.31
CA PRO A 376 -10.28 -13.52 11.62
C PRO A 376 -10.60 -12.67 10.39
N THR A 377 -10.20 -11.40 10.37
CA THR A 377 -10.48 -10.45 9.29
C THR A 377 -9.23 -10.05 8.50
N LEU A 378 -8.11 -9.85 9.16
CA LEU A 378 -6.87 -9.37 8.54
C LEU A 378 -5.93 -10.49 8.10
N GLY A 379 -6.11 -11.72 8.58
CA GLY A 379 -5.18 -12.82 8.34
C GLY A 379 -5.03 -13.20 6.86
N ILE A 380 -6.09 -13.09 6.08
CA ILE A 380 -6.07 -13.36 4.64
C ILE A 380 -5.14 -12.36 3.94
N PHE A 381 -5.31 -11.07 4.21
CA PHE A 381 -4.50 -10.00 3.63
C PHE A 381 -3.04 -10.10 4.09
N ALA A 382 -2.81 -10.36 5.38
CA ALA A 382 -1.48 -10.59 5.93
C ALA A 382 -0.76 -11.75 5.22
N LYS A 383 -1.45 -12.88 5.00
CA LYS A 383 -0.91 -14.02 4.27
C LYS A 383 -0.60 -13.69 2.81
N GLN A 384 -1.52 -13.02 2.12
CA GLN A 384 -1.38 -12.64 0.72
C GLN A 384 -0.24 -11.63 0.48
N ALA A 385 0.07 -10.77 1.44
CA ALA A 385 1.18 -9.83 1.37
C ALA A 385 2.54 -10.52 1.13
N LEU A 386 2.73 -11.76 1.61
CA LEU A 386 3.97 -12.53 1.41
C LEU A 386 4.20 -12.96 -0.04
N SER A 387 3.16 -13.04 -0.86
CA SER A 387 3.20 -13.40 -2.28
C SER A 387 2.64 -12.30 -3.17
N ALA A 388 2.58 -11.08 -2.65
CA ALA A 388 2.18 -9.93 -3.42
C ALA A 388 3.23 -9.59 -4.50
N ARG A 389 2.74 -9.16 -5.67
CA ARG A 389 3.53 -8.72 -6.82
C ARG A 389 2.86 -7.52 -7.45
N SER A 390 3.61 -6.47 -7.64
CA SER A 390 3.26 -5.28 -8.40
C SER A 390 4.02 -5.25 -9.72
N TRP A 391 3.90 -4.18 -10.45
CA TRP A 391 4.73 -3.88 -11.60
C TRP A 391 4.98 -2.37 -11.66
N PRO A 392 6.13 -1.90 -12.21
CA PRO A 392 6.47 -0.49 -12.28
C PRO A 392 5.48 0.28 -13.13
N GLN A 393 4.77 1.22 -12.53
CA GLN A 393 3.78 2.08 -13.18
C GLN A 393 4.25 3.53 -13.12
N VAL A 394 4.23 4.23 -14.25
CA VAL A 394 4.57 5.66 -14.28
C VAL A 394 3.45 6.52 -13.72
N ASP A 395 2.21 6.12 -13.96
CA ASP A 395 1.01 6.80 -13.48
C ASP A 395 -0.12 5.79 -13.32
N GLU A 396 -0.42 5.42 -12.08
CA GLU A 396 -1.43 4.41 -11.76
C GLU A 396 -2.82 4.80 -12.29
N LYS A 397 -3.23 6.06 -12.10
CA LYS A 397 -4.56 6.52 -12.54
C LYS A 397 -4.72 6.45 -14.05
N GLN A 398 -3.67 6.85 -14.80
CA GLN A 398 -3.70 6.77 -16.25
C GLN A 398 -3.63 5.31 -16.73
N ASN A 399 -2.82 4.47 -16.11
CA ASN A 399 -2.79 3.04 -16.41
C ASN A 399 -4.15 2.38 -16.16
N SER A 400 -4.79 2.68 -15.02
CA SER A 400 -6.13 2.18 -14.70
C SER A 400 -7.15 2.60 -15.77
N ALA A 401 -7.11 3.86 -16.20
CA ALA A 401 -7.99 4.36 -17.27
C ALA A 401 -7.75 3.64 -18.61
N ILE A 402 -6.49 3.39 -19.01
CA ILE A 402 -6.15 2.65 -20.23
C ILE A 402 -6.67 1.21 -20.15
N PHE A 403 -6.46 0.53 -19.02
CA PHE A 403 -6.97 -0.85 -18.84
C PHE A 403 -8.51 -0.89 -18.82
N SER A 404 -9.16 0.08 -18.20
CA SER A 404 -10.63 0.21 -18.22
C SER A 404 -11.15 0.39 -19.64
N GLN A 405 -10.55 1.28 -20.43
CA GLN A 405 -10.92 1.49 -21.84
C GLN A 405 -10.66 0.24 -22.70
N MET A 406 -9.56 -0.48 -22.45
CA MET A 406 -9.28 -1.76 -23.12
C MET A 406 -10.40 -2.78 -22.84
N ILE A 407 -10.82 -2.90 -21.58
CA ILE A 407 -11.93 -3.79 -21.19
C ILE A 407 -13.21 -3.36 -21.92
N GLU A 408 -13.55 -2.08 -21.91
CA GLU A 408 -14.75 -1.54 -22.57
C GLU A 408 -14.76 -1.82 -24.09
N ALA A 409 -13.63 -1.61 -24.76
CA ALA A 409 -13.52 -1.86 -26.19
C ALA A 409 -13.75 -3.34 -26.55
N VAL A 410 -13.28 -4.25 -25.70
CA VAL A 410 -13.49 -5.70 -25.91
C VAL A 410 -14.92 -6.12 -25.58
N VAL A 411 -15.45 -5.73 -24.43
CA VAL A 411 -16.79 -6.10 -23.96
C VAL A 411 -17.87 -5.47 -24.86
N GLY A 412 -17.66 -4.22 -25.28
CA GLY A 412 -18.52 -3.52 -26.25
C GLY A 412 -18.35 -3.99 -27.69
N LYS A 413 -17.50 -5.01 -27.95
CA LYS A 413 -17.23 -5.55 -29.30
C LYS A 413 -16.75 -4.50 -30.33
N GLN A 414 -16.10 -3.41 -29.81
CA GLN A 414 -15.51 -2.34 -30.64
C GLN A 414 -14.17 -2.78 -31.22
N LEU A 415 -13.37 -3.50 -30.42
CA LEU A 415 -12.10 -4.10 -30.82
C LEU A 415 -12.10 -5.59 -30.47
N ASN A 416 -11.39 -6.39 -31.26
CA ASN A 416 -11.03 -7.71 -30.80
C ASN A 416 -9.96 -7.64 -29.69
N GLN A 417 -9.81 -8.70 -28.94
CA GLN A 417 -8.93 -8.75 -27.76
C GLN A 417 -7.47 -8.42 -28.09
N ARG A 418 -6.98 -8.90 -29.27
CA ARG A 418 -5.60 -8.65 -29.69
C ARG A 418 -5.35 -7.17 -29.98
N ASP A 419 -6.23 -6.54 -30.73
CA ASP A 419 -6.07 -5.14 -31.11
C ASP A 419 -6.22 -4.23 -29.91
N ALA A 420 -7.18 -4.52 -29.01
CA ALA A 420 -7.35 -3.80 -27.75
C ALA A 420 -6.10 -3.91 -26.85
N LEU A 421 -5.54 -5.11 -26.72
CA LEU A 421 -4.34 -5.35 -25.92
C LEU A 421 -3.11 -4.61 -26.48
N LEU A 422 -2.92 -4.66 -27.82
CA LEU A 422 -1.83 -3.94 -28.50
C LEU A 422 -1.99 -2.42 -28.40
N GLN A 423 -3.22 -1.91 -28.45
CA GLN A 423 -3.49 -0.49 -28.26
C GLN A 423 -3.14 -0.05 -26.85
N ALA A 424 -3.63 -0.77 -25.82
CA ALA A 424 -3.33 -0.45 -24.43
C ALA A 424 -1.82 -0.52 -24.14
N GLU A 425 -1.10 -1.50 -24.67
CA GLU A 425 0.36 -1.61 -24.53
C GLU A 425 1.09 -0.39 -25.12
N ARG A 426 0.65 0.10 -26.29
CA ARG A 426 1.23 1.34 -26.87
C ARG A 426 0.96 2.55 -25.99
N GLU A 427 -0.27 2.73 -25.51
CA GLU A 427 -0.66 3.86 -24.67
C GLU A 427 0.12 3.87 -23.33
N VAL A 428 0.28 2.70 -22.70
CA VAL A 428 1.11 2.56 -21.48
C VAL A 428 2.58 2.87 -21.80
N THR A 429 3.10 2.42 -22.96
CA THR A 429 4.47 2.72 -23.39
C THR A 429 4.68 4.22 -23.63
N GLU A 430 3.69 4.92 -24.19
CA GLU A 430 3.73 6.36 -24.37
C GLU A 430 3.82 7.10 -23.03
N LEU A 431 3.07 6.64 -21.99
CA LEU A 431 3.20 7.17 -20.63
C LEU A 431 4.61 6.99 -20.07
N MET A 432 5.25 5.85 -20.34
CA MET A 432 6.60 5.55 -19.86
C MET A 432 7.67 6.41 -20.54
N THR A 433 7.43 6.85 -21.77
CA THR A 433 8.40 7.65 -22.55
C THR A 433 8.23 9.16 -22.36
N THR A 434 7.01 9.66 -22.14
CA THR A 434 6.73 11.10 -22.02
C THR A 434 7.10 11.70 -20.67
N LYS A 435 7.36 10.89 -19.66
CA LYS A 435 7.69 11.34 -18.30
C LYS A 435 9.16 11.08 -17.89
N LYS A 436 10.01 10.75 -18.85
CA LYS A 436 11.48 10.75 -18.67
C LYS A 436 11.99 12.17 -18.98
#